data_a446240911b8b4ee04b256232d297db0
#
_entry.id   a446240911b8b4ee04b256232d297db0
#
_cell.length_a   1.000
_cell.length_b   1.000
_cell.length_c   1.000
_cell.angle_alpha   90.00
_cell.angle_beta   90.00
_cell.angle_gamma   90.00
#
_symmetry.space_group_name_H-M   'P 1'
#
loop_
_entity.id
_entity.type
_entity.pdbx_description
1 polymer ?
#
loop_
_entity_poly.entity_id
_entity_poly.type
_entity_poly.pdbx_seq_one_letter_code
_entity_poly.pdbx_strand_id
1 'polypeptide(L)'
;MADRNVELARRAYEAWAAEDVDRFLEEFVHPDVEWLTPPLSPEPGPFRGHDQVRKMIDGYFESFDFFRPEPERILPAASADQVVALVITRTRGKGSGAEVDIRVAHLLTIQDDKVIGFQVFMDRREALIAAGLDPDA
;
A
#
# COMPACT_ATOMS: atom_id res chain seq x y z
N MET A 1 1.38 7.24 -18.20
CA MET A 1 0.66 8.49 -17.94
C MET A 1 0.33 8.60 -16.48
N ALA A 2 0.54 9.78 -15.89
CA ALA A 2 0.34 10.00 -14.46
C ALA A 2 -1.10 9.69 -14.03
N ASP A 3 -2.10 10.15 -14.78
CA ASP A 3 -3.51 9.93 -14.46
C ASP A 3 -3.89 8.45 -14.50
N ARG A 4 -3.31 7.71 -15.43
CA ARG A 4 -3.53 6.27 -15.54
C ARG A 4 -2.99 5.53 -14.34
N ASN A 5 -1.80 5.90 -13.85
CA ASN A 5 -1.20 5.28 -12.68
C ASN A 5 -1.97 5.62 -11.40
N VAL A 6 -2.45 6.85 -11.28
CA VAL A 6 -3.30 7.27 -10.15
C VAL A 6 -4.59 6.45 -10.14
N GLU A 7 -5.23 6.27 -11.29
CA GLU A 7 -6.46 5.48 -11.38
C GLU A 7 -6.22 4.01 -11.09
N LEU A 8 -5.11 3.46 -11.58
CA LEU A 8 -4.71 2.08 -11.27
C LEU A 8 -4.54 1.89 -9.76
N ALA A 9 -3.85 2.81 -9.10
CA ALA A 9 -3.66 2.76 -7.66
C ALA A 9 -5.00 2.81 -6.92
N ARG A 10 -5.91 3.71 -7.33
CA ARG A 10 -7.24 3.80 -6.71
C ARG A 10 -7.98 2.48 -6.78
N ARG A 11 -7.97 1.85 -7.95
CA ARG A 11 -8.64 0.57 -8.16
C ARG A 11 -8.01 -0.55 -7.34
N ALA A 12 -6.69 -0.51 -7.16
CA ALA A 12 -6.00 -1.47 -6.31
C ALA A 12 -6.45 -1.36 -4.85
N TYR A 13 -6.57 -0.13 -4.33
CA TYR A 13 -7.09 0.08 -2.98
C TYR A 13 -8.55 -0.39 -2.84
N GLU A 14 -9.37 -0.18 -3.87
CA GLU A 14 -10.75 -0.67 -3.87
C GLU A 14 -10.81 -2.21 -3.79
N ALA A 15 -9.92 -2.89 -4.53
CA ALA A 15 -9.85 -4.36 -4.48
C ALA A 15 -9.42 -4.86 -3.10
N TRP A 16 -8.48 -4.16 -2.46
CA TRP A 16 -8.10 -4.47 -1.08
C TRP A 16 -9.28 -4.28 -0.13
N ALA A 17 -10.01 -3.17 -0.24
CA ALA A 17 -11.16 -2.87 0.61
C ALA A 17 -12.27 -3.91 0.46
N ALA A 18 -12.41 -4.49 -0.73
CA ALA A 18 -13.37 -5.57 -0.99
C ALA A 18 -12.91 -6.91 -0.42
N GLU A 19 -11.69 -6.98 0.12
CA GLU A 19 -11.07 -8.18 0.67
C GLU A 19 -10.96 -9.34 -0.32
N ASP A 20 -10.96 -9.01 -1.61
CA ASP A 20 -10.74 -9.98 -2.69
C ASP A 20 -9.25 -10.08 -2.98
N VAL A 21 -8.55 -10.89 -2.20
CA VAL A 21 -7.09 -11.01 -2.25
C VAL A 21 -6.62 -11.56 -3.59
N ASP A 22 -7.33 -12.54 -4.14
CA ASP A 22 -6.96 -13.14 -5.43
C ASP A 22 -7.03 -12.10 -6.54
N ARG A 23 -8.11 -11.34 -6.60
CA ARG A 23 -8.27 -10.25 -7.58
C ARG A 23 -7.21 -9.18 -7.39
N PHE A 24 -6.96 -8.77 -6.14
CA PHE A 24 -5.95 -7.77 -5.82
C PHE A 24 -4.58 -8.18 -6.37
N LEU A 25 -4.15 -9.41 -6.08
CA LEU A 25 -2.85 -9.90 -6.54
C LEU A 25 -2.80 -10.09 -8.05
N GLU A 26 -3.82 -10.71 -8.64
CA GLU A 26 -3.82 -11.04 -10.08
C GLU A 26 -3.95 -9.81 -10.96
N GLU A 27 -4.82 -8.87 -10.61
CA GLU A 27 -5.09 -7.70 -11.47
C GLU A 27 -4.15 -6.53 -11.20
N PHE A 28 -3.69 -6.34 -9.96
CA PHE A 28 -3.03 -5.11 -9.57
C PHE A 28 -1.59 -5.27 -9.10
N VAL A 29 -1.15 -6.47 -8.77
CA VAL A 29 0.19 -6.69 -8.21
C VAL A 29 1.03 -7.50 -9.19
N HIS A 30 2.20 -6.94 -9.54
CA HIS A 30 3.14 -7.59 -10.46
C HIS A 30 3.69 -8.86 -9.81
N PRO A 31 3.90 -9.96 -10.59
CA PRO A 31 4.45 -11.19 -10.04
C PRO A 31 5.86 -11.02 -9.43
N ASP A 32 6.60 -10.00 -9.84
CA ASP A 32 7.93 -9.71 -9.31
C ASP A 32 7.93 -8.57 -8.29
N VAL A 33 6.81 -8.32 -7.64
CA VAL A 33 6.64 -7.21 -6.69
C VAL A 33 7.65 -7.29 -5.55
N GLU A 34 8.14 -6.11 -5.14
CA GLU A 34 8.86 -5.94 -3.89
C GLU A 34 8.03 -5.03 -2.97
N TRP A 35 7.68 -5.56 -1.82
CA TRP A 35 6.81 -4.89 -0.85
C TRP A 35 7.59 -4.64 0.43
N LEU A 36 7.78 -3.36 0.76
CA LEU A 36 8.57 -2.93 1.91
C LEU A 36 7.65 -2.35 2.99
N THR A 37 7.66 -2.98 4.15
CA THR A 37 6.92 -2.49 5.32
C THR A 37 7.89 -1.85 6.32
N PRO A 38 7.38 -1.00 7.24
CA PRO A 38 8.26 -0.41 8.27
C PRO A 38 8.87 -1.50 9.16
N PRO A 39 10.09 -1.26 9.72
CA PRO A 39 10.74 -2.24 10.60
C PRO A 39 9.92 -2.64 11.82
N LEU A 40 9.03 -1.77 12.30
CA LEU A 40 8.16 -2.02 13.46
C LEU A 40 6.81 -2.60 13.09
N SER A 41 6.59 -2.93 11.81
CA SER A 41 5.36 -3.58 11.37
C SER A 41 5.23 -4.96 12.01
N PRO A 42 3.98 -5.41 12.35
CA PRO A 42 3.75 -6.79 12.80
C PRO A 42 4.26 -7.82 11.81
N GLU A 43 4.26 -7.48 10.53
CA GLU A 43 4.80 -8.31 9.46
C GLU A 43 5.94 -7.57 8.78
N PRO A 44 7.17 -7.64 9.34
CA PRO A 44 8.30 -6.93 8.72
C PRO A 44 8.73 -7.59 7.42
N GLY A 45 8.99 -6.76 6.42
CA GLY A 45 9.46 -7.20 5.11
C GLY A 45 10.98 -7.24 5.00
N PRO A 46 11.50 -7.32 3.76
CA PRO A 46 10.74 -7.22 2.51
C PRO A 46 9.98 -8.49 2.13
N PHE A 47 8.89 -8.32 1.39
CA PHE A 47 8.13 -9.41 0.80
C PHE A 47 8.26 -9.33 -0.71
N ARG A 48 8.59 -10.45 -1.36
CA ARG A 48 8.79 -10.50 -2.80
C ARG A 48 7.90 -11.56 -3.44
N GLY A 49 7.20 -11.16 -4.50
CA GLY A 49 6.30 -12.01 -5.25
C GLY A 49 4.95 -12.22 -4.56
N HIS A 50 4.02 -12.81 -5.30
CA HIS A 50 2.64 -12.99 -4.83
C HIS A 50 2.55 -13.87 -3.58
N ASP A 51 3.33 -14.94 -3.50
CA ASP A 51 3.24 -15.88 -2.38
C ASP A 51 3.63 -15.23 -1.05
N GLN A 52 4.72 -14.45 -1.07
CA GLN A 52 5.17 -13.76 0.14
C GLN A 52 4.22 -12.62 0.53
N VAL A 53 3.72 -11.88 -0.44
CA VAL A 53 2.73 -10.82 -0.17
C VAL A 53 1.44 -11.42 0.37
N ARG A 54 0.99 -12.55 -0.16
CA ARG A 54 -0.18 -13.26 0.37
C ARG A 54 0.01 -13.66 1.83
N LYS A 55 1.17 -14.16 2.19
CA LYS A 55 1.49 -14.50 3.59
C LYS A 55 1.45 -13.29 4.50
N MET A 56 1.95 -12.14 4.01
CA MET A 56 1.86 -10.88 4.73
C MET A 56 0.41 -10.49 5.00
N ILE A 57 -0.45 -10.58 3.97
CA ILE A 57 -1.86 -10.26 4.07
C ILE A 57 -2.55 -11.21 5.07
N ASP A 58 -2.26 -12.49 4.99
CA ASP A 58 -2.80 -13.48 5.93
C ASP A 58 -2.39 -13.15 7.37
N GLY A 59 -1.15 -12.70 7.58
CA GLY A 59 -0.68 -12.25 8.89
C GLY A 59 -1.48 -11.07 9.43
N TYR A 60 -1.83 -10.11 8.59
CA TYR A 60 -2.70 -9.01 8.99
C TYR A 60 -4.08 -9.50 9.42
N PHE A 61 -4.67 -10.44 8.68
CA PHE A 61 -5.99 -10.97 9.02
C PHE A 61 -5.96 -11.87 10.27
N GLU A 62 -4.79 -12.43 10.62
CA GLU A 62 -4.62 -13.13 11.88
C GLU A 62 -4.57 -12.18 13.08
N SER A 63 -4.00 -10.99 12.90
CA SER A 63 -3.80 -10.01 13.96
C SER A 63 -4.95 -9.02 14.11
N PHE A 64 -5.70 -8.78 13.04
CA PHE A 64 -6.74 -7.76 12.98
C PHE A 64 -8.05 -8.34 12.43
N ASP A 65 -9.17 -7.87 12.96
CA ASP A 65 -10.48 -8.16 12.37
C ASP A 65 -10.60 -7.50 11.00
N PHE A 66 -10.03 -6.30 10.86
CA PHE A 66 -9.84 -5.68 9.56
C PHE A 66 -8.55 -4.85 9.55
N PHE A 67 -7.99 -4.70 8.37
CA PHE A 67 -6.82 -3.89 8.11
C PHE A 67 -7.06 -3.24 6.74
N ARG A 68 -7.48 -1.97 6.73
CA ARG A 68 -7.92 -1.28 5.51
C ARG A 68 -7.16 0.02 5.29
N PRO A 69 -6.24 0.05 4.34
CA PRO A 69 -5.66 1.32 3.90
C PRO A 69 -6.69 2.07 3.04
N GLU A 70 -7.08 3.26 3.50
CA GLU A 70 -8.00 4.13 2.78
C GLU A 70 -7.23 5.35 2.29
N PRO A 71 -7.05 5.53 0.97
CA PRO A 71 -6.33 6.67 0.46
C PRO A 71 -7.16 7.95 0.60
N GLU A 72 -6.54 8.97 1.21
CA GLU A 72 -7.11 10.32 1.26
C GLU A 72 -6.78 11.08 -0.01
N ARG A 73 -5.55 10.92 -0.51
CA ARG A 73 -5.07 11.53 -1.75
C ARG A 73 -4.12 10.56 -2.45
N ILE A 74 -4.18 10.54 -3.76
CA ILE A 74 -3.21 9.82 -4.60
C ILE A 74 -2.65 10.82 -5.58
N LEU A 75 -1.31 11.01 -5.54
CA LEU A 75 -0.62 12.03 -6.30
C LEU A 75 0.37 11.38 -7.25
N PRO A 76 0.50 11.90 -8.49
CA PRO A 76 1.61 11.48 -9.34
C PRO A 76 2.93 11.92 -8.72
N ALA A 77 3.93 11.04 -8.74
CA ALA A 77 5.28 11.36 -8.29
C ALA A 77 6.06 12.08 -9.40
N ALA A 78 7.26 12.55 -9.06
CA ALA A 78 8.15 13.16 -10.06
C ALA A 78 8.57 12.16 -11.13
N SER A 79 8.76 10.89 -10.76
CA SER A 79 9.00 9.81 -11.73
C SER A 79 7.70 9.37 -12.36
N ALA A 80 7.69 9.20 -13.69
CA ALA A 80 6.47 8.90 -14.45
C ALA A 80 5.86 7.54 -14.11
N ASP A 81 6.63 6.63 -13.52
CA ASP A 81 6.20 5.28 -13.15
C ASP A 81 5.80 5.14 -11.68
N GLN A 82 5.75 6.24 -10.95
CA GLN A 82 5.45 6.21 -9.51
C GLN A 82 4.28 7.11 -9.13
N VAL A 83 3.56 6.69 -8.10
CA VAL A 83 2.55 7.51 -7.43
C VAL A 83 2.75 7.41 -5.92
N VAL A 84 2.34 8.45 -5.21
CA VAL A 84 2.33 8.45 -3.75
C VAL A 84 0.89 8.56 -3.26
N ALA A 85 0.52 7.70 -2.32
CA ALA A 85 -0.79 7.73 -1.69
C ALA A 85 -0.65 8.17 -0.24
N LEU A 86 -1.42 9.18 0.14
CA LEU A 86 -1.56 9.58 1.54
C LEU A 86 -2.75 8.82 2.10
N VAL A 87 -2.50 7.98 3.10
CA VAL A 87 -3.41 6.91 3.48
C VAL A 87 -3.72 6.98 4.98
N ILE A 88 -4.97 6.69 5.33
CA ILE A 88 -5.33 6.33 6.70
C ILE A 88 -5.55 4.81 6.69
N THR A 89 -4.73 4.09 7.44
CA THR A 89 -4.91 2.65 7.62
C THR A 89 -5.81 2.44 8.82
N ARG A 90 -7.01 1.92 8.58
CA ARG A 90 -7.98 1.62 9.63
C ARG A 90 -7.83 0.19 10.05
N THR A 91 -7.71 -0.02 11.37
CA THR A 91 -7.50 -1.35 11.93
C THR A 91 -8.39 -1.60 13.12
N ARG A 92 -8.63 -2.89 13.40
CA ARG A 92 -9.27 -3.34 14.64
C ARG A 92 -8.59 -4.61 15.10
N GLY A 93 -8.01 -4.56 16.30
CA GLY A 93 -7.30 -5.70 16.84
C GLY A 93 -8.23 -6.86 17.19
N LYS A 94 -7.81 -8.08 16.85
CA LYS A 94 -8.51 -9.29 17.28
C LYS A 94 -8.37 -9.47 18.78
N GLY A 95 -9.47 -9.86 19.40
CA GLY A 95 -9.50 -10.10 20.84
C GLY A 95 -9.71 -8.83 21.66
N SER A 96 -8.93 -7.78 21.42
CA SER A 96 -9.08 -6.50 22.12
C SER A 96 -10.25 -5.69 21.62
N GLY A 97 -10.59 -5.81 20.33
CA GLY A 97 -11.59 -4.98 19.68
C GLY A 97 -11.19 -3.52 19.53
N ALA A 98 -9.96 -3.16 19.88
CA ALA A 98 -9.48 -1.78 19.80
C ALA A 98 -9.35 -1.33 18.36
N GLU A 99 -9.96 -0.20 18.01
CA GLU A 99 -9.83 0.39 16.67
C GLU A 99 -8.76 1.47 16.71
N VAL A 100 -7.83 1.38 15.77
CA VAL A 100 -6.72 2.32 15.62
C VAL A 100 -6.62 2.77 14.18
N ASP A 101 -6.60 4.08 13.96
CA ASP A 101 -6.37 4.68 12.64
C ASP A 101 -4.94 5.20 12.61
N ILE A 102 -4.19 4.76 11.60
CA ILE A 102 -2.79 5.12 11.45
C ILE A 102 -2.61 5.91 10.16
N ARG A 103 -2.07 7.13 10.26
CA ARG A 103 -1.74 7.94 9.08
C ARG A 103 -0.39 7.54 8.55
N VAL A 104 -0.37 7.08 7.33
CA VAL A 104 0.85 6.62 6.64
C VAL A 104 0.85 7.15 5.20
N ALA A 105 1.91 6.84 4.48
CA ALA A 105 1.94 7.05 3.03
C ALA A 105 2.55 5.83 2.36
N HIS A 106 2.13 5.60 1.12
CA HIS A 106 2.65 4.53 0.30
C HIS A 106 3.26 5.12 -0.98
N LEU A 107 4.45 4.64 -1.33
CA LEU A 107 5.07 4.94 -2.62
C LEU A 107 4.92 3.69 -3.48
N LEU A 108 4.19 3.83 -4.59
CA LEU A 108 3.92 2.73 -5.51
C LEU A 108 4.71 2.95 -6.78
N THR A 109 5.42 1.90 -7.22
CA THR A 109 6.06 1.86 -8.53
C THR A 109 5.23 0.96 -9.45
N ILE A 110 4.93 1.45 -10.64
CA ILE A 110 4.04 0.78 -11.59
C ILE A 110 4.86 0.31 -12.80
N GLN A 111 4.68 -0.95 -13.18
CA GLN A 111 5.26 -1.53 -14.38
C GLN A 111 4.27 -2.53 -14.97
N ASP A 112 4.08 -2.48 -16.29
CA ASP A 112 3.13 -3.35 -17.00
C ASP A 112 1.69 -3.23 -16.44
N ASP A 113 1.30 -2.02 -16.06
CA ASP A 113 -0.01 -1.72 -15.47
C ASP A 113 -0.26 -2.45 -14.15
N LYS A 114 0.80 -2.76 -13.40
CA LYS A 114 0.71 -3.42 -12.11
C LYS A 114 1.71 -2.81 -11.13
N VAL A 115 1.42 -2.95 -9.85
CA VAL A 115 2.31 -2.47 -8.79
C VAL A 115 3.49 -3.44 -8.67
N ILE A 116 4.67 -3.00 -9.04
CA ILE A 116 5.90 -3.78 -8.92
C ILE A 116 6.72 -3.40 -7.67
N GLY A 117 6.50 -2.21 -7.16
CA GLY A 117 7.12 -1.75 -5.92
C GLY A 117 6.10 -1.10 -5.02
N PHE A 118 6.17 -1.40 -3.74
CA PHE A 118 5.28 -0.82 -2.73
C PHE A 118 6.08 -0.59 -1.46
N GLN A 119 6.15 0.66 -1.02
CA GLN A 119 6.89 1.00 0.20
C GLN A 119 6.00 1.79 1.14
N VAL A 120 5.95 1.36 2.39
CA VAL A 120 5.19 2.04 3.44
C VAL A 120 6.08 3.00 4.19
N PHE A 121 5.63 4.25 4.31
CA PHE A 121 6.29 5.28 5.11
C PHE A 121 5.38 5.65 6.29
N MET A 122 5.93 5.62 7.49
CA MET A 122 5.20 6.08 8.68
C MET A 122 5.12 7.60 8.73
N ASP A 123 6.05 8.29 8.09
CA ASP A 123 6.07 9.76 7.96
C ASP A 123 5.70 10.15 6.54
N ARG A 124 4.57 10.85 6.39
CA ARG A 124 4.07 11.29 5.08
C ARG A 124 5.04 12.25 4.37
N ARG A 125 5.75 13.08 5.12
CA ARG A 125 6.73 14.01 4.55
C ARG A 125 7.88 13.26 3.90
N GLU A 126 8.36 12.20 4.54
CA GLU A 126 9.43 11.36 3.96
C GLU A 126 8.98 10.70 2.66
N ALA A 127 7.72 10.26 2.58
CA ALA A 127 7.18 9.67 1.36
C ALA A 127 7.12 10.70 0.23
N LEU A 128 6.67 11.90 0.52
CA LEU A 128 6.61 12.98 -0.48
C LEU A 128 8.01 13.33 -1.00
N ILE A 129 8.99 13.43 -0.11
CA ILE A 129 10.38 13.68 -0.49
C ILE A 129 10.90 12.54 -1.37
N ALA A 130 10.66 11.29 -1.00
CA ALA A 130 11.06 10.12 -1.78
C ALA A 130 10.42 10.10 -3.16
N ALA A 131 9.21 10.64 -3.28
CA ALA A 131 8.49 10.75 -4.55
C ALA A 131 8.95 11.96 -5.39
N GLY A 132 9.88 12.76 -4.89
CA GLY A 132 10.37 13.97 -5.56
C GLY A 132 9.39 15.15 -5.51
N LEU A 133 8.50 15.14 -4.51
CA LEU A 133 7.47 16.17 -4.33
C LEU A 133 7.79 17.07 -3.14
N ASP A 134 7.12 18.23 -3.10
CA ASP A 134 7.19 19.13 -1.95
C ASP A 134 6.61 18.43 -0.72
N PRO A 135 7.36 18.33 0.41
CA PRO A 135 6.85 17.70 1.63
C PRO A 135 5.65 18.41 2.25
N ASP A 136 5.38 19.64 1.83
CA ASP A 136 4.22 20.40 2.31
C ASP A 136 3.06 20.40 1.30
N ALA A 137 3.17 19.58 0.27
CA ALA A 137 2.13 19.46 -0.75
C ALA A 137 0.81 18.93 -0.21
#